data_de2f0caa46872a10408b70bd45fd22d5
#
_entry.id   de2f0caa46872a10408b70bd45fd22d5
#
_cell.length_a   1.000
_cell.length_b   1.000
_cell.length_c   1.000
_cell.angle_alpha   90.00
_cell.angle_beta   90.00
_cell.angle_gamma   90.00
#
_symmetry.space_group_name_H-M   'P 1'
#
loop_
_entity.id
_entity.type
_entity.pdbx_description
1 polymer ?
#
loop_
_entity_poly.entity_id
_entity_poly.type
_entity_poly.pdbx_seq_one_letter_code
_entity_poly.pdbx_strand_id
1 'polypeptide(L)'
;MSRIAVITGGGRGIGAATALRMSQDGWDLALGYRSDQASADAVADRVRADGRRAITFMVDVGTEHEVESFFARVDDELGPVGALVNNAGVVDASARLDEMGAVRLERMWRTNITGPFLCAREAVRRMSTAHGGRGGVIVNVSSAASRHGSPDEYVDYAASKGAIDTFTLGLAKEVATESVRVNAVRPGIIDTEIHASGGQPDRVERVRPVVPMGRAGTADEVAAAIAWLCSDEASYVTGALFDVSGGR
;
A
#
# COMPACT_ATOMS: atom_id res chain seq x y z
N MET A 1 10.21 19.57 -10.14
CA MET A 1 8.79 19.46 -9.84
C MET A 1 8.63 19.00 -8.39
N SER A 2 7.70 19.56 -7.61
CA SER A 2 7.41 18.95 -6.30
C SER A 2 6.86 17.56 -6.54
N ARG A 3 7.42 16.54 -5.90
CA ARG A 3 6.94 15.17 -5.96
C ARG A 3 6.07 14.96 -4.72
N ILE A 4 4.78 14.77 -4.90
CA ILE A 4 3.83 14.57 -3.81
C ILE A 4 3.31 13.14 -3.87
N ALA A 5 3.47 12.40 -2.77
CA ALA A 5 3.01 11.04 -2.66
C ALA A 5 1.96 10.88 -1.56
N VAL A 6 0.90 10.16 -1.86
CA VAL A 6 -0.11 9.71 -0.91
C VAL A 6 0.21 8.28 -0.50
N ILE A 7 0.31 8.02 0.82
CA ILE A 7 0.55 6.67 1.37
C ILE A 7 -0.58 6.33 2.33
N THR A 8 -1.40 5.36 2.00
CA THR A 8 -2.44 4.87 2.90
C THR A 8 -1.85 3.89 3.93
N GLY A 9 -2.25 4.00 5.20
CA GLY A 9 -1.63 3.22 6.27
C GLY A 9 -0.17 3.60 6.52
N GLY A 10 0.16 4.91 6.41
CA GLY A 10 1.54 5.44 6.46
C GLY A 10 2.19 5.50 7.82
N GLY A 11 1.48 5.16 8.91
CA GLY A 11 1.98 5.36 10.29
C GLY A 11 2.83 4.22 10.84
N ARG A 12 2.87 3.04 10.23
CA ARG A 12 3.61 1.87 10.74
C ARG A 12 4.01 0.89 9.63
N GLY A 13 4.88 -0.07 9.98
CA GLY A 13 5.28 -1.17 9.10
C GLY A 13 5.79 -0.70 7.74
N ILE A 14 5.35 -1.35 6.67
CA ILE A 14 5.77 -1.06 5.29
C ILE A 14 5.42 0.38 4.89
N GLY A 15 4.25 0.90 5.32
CA GLY A 15 3.84 2.27 4.99
C GLY A 15 4.77 3.32 5.59
N ALA A 16 5.15 3.18 6.86
CA ALA A 16 6.10 4.06 7.52
C ALA A 16 7.50 3.99 6.90
N ALA A 17 8.01 2.78 6.64
CA ALA A 17 9.30 2.58 5.98
C ALA A 17 9.29 3.20 4.57
N THR A 18 8.19 3.05 3.82
CA THR A 18 8.01 3.66 2.50
C THR A 18 8.02 5.19 2.59
N ALA A 19 7.32 5.77 3.58
CA ALA A 19 7.31 7.21 3.79
C ALA A 19 8.72 7.76 4.03
N LEU A 20 9.49 7.13 4.92
CA LEU A 20 10.84 7.54 5.23
C LEU A 20 11.81 7.38 4.05
N ARG A 21 11.67 6.30 3.29
CA ARG A 21 12.47 6.12 2.09
C ARG A 21 12.13 7.16 1.01
N MET A 22 10.86 7.40 0.75
CA MET A 22 10.44 8.39 -0.25
C MET A 22 10.80 9.82 0.16
N SER A 23 10.82 10.16 1.46
CA SER A 23 11.29 11.48 1.91
C SER A 23 12.76 11.72 1.53
N GLN A 24 13.61 10.71 1.71
CA GLN A 24 15.04 10.75 1.29
C GLN A 24 15.18 10.89 -0.23
N ASP A 25 14.25 10.33 -1.00
CA ASP A 25 14.20 10.45 -2.46
C ASP A 25 13.54 11.77 -2.93
N GLY A 26 13.24 12.68 -2.01
CA GLY A 26 12.77 14.04 -2.30
C GLY A 26 11.26 14.21 -2.46
N TRP A 27 10.45 13.29 -1.93
CA TRP A 27 8.99 13.39 -1.97
C TRP A 27 8.44 14.14 -0.76
N ASP A 28 7.44 14.98 -0.98
CA ASP A 28 6.51 15.48 0.04
C ASP A 28 5.39 14.45 0.24
N LEU A 29 4.90 14.27 1.46
CA LEU A 29 4.09 13.11 1.81
C LEU A 29 2.75 13.45 2.46
N ALA A 30 1.70 12.76 2.02
CA ALA A 30 0.42 12.71 2.71
C ALA A 30 0.21 11.30 3.28
N LEU A 31 0.13 11.18 4.60
CA LEU A 31 0.04 9.92 5.32
C LEU A 31 -1.39 9.69 5.83
N GLY A 32 -2.12 8.78 5.18
CA GLY A 32 -3.42 8.33 5.66
C GLY A 32 -3.26 7.34 6.82
N TYR A 33 -4.01 7.51 7.90
CA TYR A 33 -4.11 6.57 9.01
C TYR A 33 -5.57 6.37 9.42
N ARG A 34 -5.90 5.25 10.06
CA ARG A 34 -7.28 4.98 10.49
C ARG A 34 -7.55 5.37 11.95
N SER A 35 -6.67 4.99 12.87
CA SER A 35 -6.90 5.15 14.31
C SER A 35 -5.67 5.58 15.11
N ASP A 36 -4.46 5.28 14.64
CA ASP A 36 -3.22 5.58 15.34
C ASP A 36 -2.58 6.86 14.80
N GLN A 37 -3.10 7.99 15.30
CA GLN A 37 -2.60 9.31 14.93
C GLN A 37 -1.15 9.51 15.40
N ALA A 38 -0.84 9.10 16.62
CA ALA A 38 0.48 9.34 17.19
C ALA A 38 1.60 8.69 16.37
N SER A 39 1.39 7.46 15.90
CA SER A 39 2.35 6.80 15.01
C SER A 39 2.47 7.50 13.67
N ALA A 40 1.37 7.96 13.08
CA ALA A 40 1.39 8.69 11.81
C ALA A 40 2.11 10.03 11.95
N ASP A 41 1.85 10.79 13.02
CA ASP A 41 2.49 12.07 13.30
C ASP A 41 4.00 11.90 13.56
N ALA A 42 4.42 10.85 14.27
CA ALA A 42 5.84 10.56 14.49
C ALA A 42 6.58 10.27 13.16
N VAL A 43 5.95 9.59 12.20
CA VAL A 43 6.50 9.41 10.87
C VAL A 43 6.57 10.74 10.12
N ALA A 44 5.51 11.55 10.16
CA ALA A 44 5.47 12.86 9.51
C ALA A 44 6.56 13.80 10.07
N ASP A 45 6.81 13.77 11.38
CA ASP A 45 7.88 14.58 12.00
C ASP A 45 9.28 14.18 11.50
N ARG A 46 9.54 12.89 11.29
CA ARG A 46 10.79 12.41 10.69
C ARG A 46 10.91 12.87 9.23
N VAL A 47 9.84 12.79 8.46
CA VAL A 47 9.81 13.32 7.07
C VAL A 47 10.09 14.81 7.04
N ARG A 48 9.56 15.59 8.00
CA ARG A 48 9.83 17.03 8.12
C ARG A 48 11.29 17.29 8.52
N ALA A 49 11.87 16.45 9.37
CA ALA A 49 13.28 16.53 9.73
C ALA A 49 14.23 16.27 8.53
N ASP A 50 13.78 15.47 7.55
CA ASP A 50 14.46 15.29 6.25
C ASP A 50 14.28 16.50 5.29
N GLY A 51 13.64 17.59 5.75
CA GLY A 51 13.39 18.81 4.97
C GLY A 51 12.24 18.68 3.95
N ARG A 52 11.36 17.71 4.12
CA ARG A 52 10.18 17.52 3.27
C ARG A 52 8.91 17.98 3.97
N ARG A 53 7.87 18.31 3.18
CA ARG A 53 6.54 18.57 3.75
C ARG A 53 5.85 17.25 4.04
N ALA A 54 5.11 17.19 5.14
CA ALA A 54 4.28 16.04 5.46
C ALA A 54 2.98 16.47 6.13
N ILE A 55 1.88 15.86 5.74
CA ILE A 55 0.57 15.95 6.42
C ILE A 55 0.10 14.56 6.83
N THR A 56 -0.67 14.50 7.89
CA THR A 56 -1.36 13.29 8.34
C THR A 56 -2.86 13.50 8.24
N PHE A 57 -3.61 12.47 7.90
CA PHE A 57 -5.06 12.54 7.78
C PHE A 57 -5.73 11.24 8.24
N MET A 58 -6.72 11.36 9.13
CA MET A 58 -7.52 10.22 9.55
C MET A 58 -8.49 9.86 8.43
N VAL A 59 -8.37 8.64 7.89
CA VAL A 59 -9.18 8.16 6.78
C VAL A 59 -9.45 6.65 6.89
N ASP A 60 -10.71 6.26 6.84
CA ASP A 60 -11.10 4.90 6.51
C ASP A 60 -11.16 4.80 4.97
N VAL A 61 -10.16 4.16 4.38
CA VAL A 61 -10.05 4.02 2.91
C VAL A 61 -11.23 3.30 2.28
N GLY A 62 -11.99 2.52 3.05
CA GLY A 62 -13.22 1.88 2.60
C GLY A 62 -14.45 2.80 2.58
N THR A 63 -14.29 4.09 2.90
CA THR A 63 -15.36 5.09 2.94
C THR A 63 -15.12 6.17 1.88
N GLU A 64 -15.97 6.21 0.87
CA GLU A 64 -15.76 7.03 -0.33
C GLU A 64 -15.54 8.53 -0.01
N HIS A 65 -16.45 9.15 0.76
CA HIS A 65 -16.34 10.56 1.09
C HIS A 65 -15.10 10.92 1.93
N GLU A 66 -14.59 9.97 2.75
CA GLU A 66 -13.36 10.18 3.52
C GLU A 66 -12.14 10.16 2.60
N VAL A 67 -12.13 9.27 1.59
CA VAL A 67 -11.08 9.23 0.57
C VAL A 67 -11.10 10.51 -0.26
N GLU A 68 -12.27 10.96 -0.73
CA GLU A 68 -12.42 12.22 -1.47
C GLU A 68 -11.91 13.42 -0.65
N SER A 69 -12.30 13.51 0.63
CA SER A 69 -11.84 14.56 1.55
C SER A 69 -10.34 14.53 1.78
N PHE A 70 -9.76 13.32 1.91
CA PHE A 70 -8.32 13.16 2.06
C PHE A 70 -7.56 13.70 0.84
N PHE A 71 -7.97 13.31 -0.37
CA PHE A 71 -7.29 13.77 -1.58
C PHE A 71 -7.51 15.27 -1.84
N ALA A 72 -8.69 15.83 -1.53
CA ALA A 72 -8.92 17.27 -1.62
C ALA A 72 -7.97 18.04 -0.69
N ARG A 73 -7.78 17.57 0.54
CA ARG A 73 -6.84 18.17 1.47
C ARG A 73 -5.37 18.07 1.01
N VAL A 74 -5.01 16.97 0.34
CA VAL A 74 -3.68 16.86 -0.29
C VAL A 74 -3.48 17.93 -1.35
N ASP A 75 -4.48 18.13 -2.21
CA ASP A 75 -4.42 19.18 -3.24
C ASP A 75 -4.23 20.57 -2.63
N ASP A 76 -4.96 20.88 -1.57
CA ASP A 76 -4.94 22.19 -0.90
C ASP A 76 -3.63 22.45 -0.16
N GLU A 77 -3.11 21.47 0.59
CA GLU A 77 -1.97 21.68 1.48
C GLU A 77 -0.61 21.37 0.83
N LEU A 78 -0.55 20.39 -0.06
CA LEU A 78 0.70 19.97 -0.71
C LEU A 78 0.73 20.31 -2.20
N GLY A 79 -0.40 20.17 -2.89
CA GLY A 79 -0.54 20.37 -4.33
C GLY A 79 -0.74 19.06 -5.10
N PRO A 80 -0.46 19.03 -6.42
CA PRO A 80 -0.85 17.93 -7.30
C PRO A 80 -0.14 16.62 -6.94
N VAL A 81 -0.92 15.55 -6.79
CA VAL A 81 -0.44 14.19 -6.51
C VAL A 81 0.36 13.64 -7.69
N GLY A 82 1.54 13.08 -7.43
CA GLY A 82 2.38 12.40 -8.41
C GLY A 82 2.55 10.90 -8.15
N ALA A 83 2.28 10.45 -6.91
CA ALA A 83 2.33 9.02 -6.57
C ALA A 83 1.25 8.64 -5.56
N LEU A 84 0.74 7.40 -5.71
CA LEU A 84 -0.11 6.75 -4.70
C LEU A 84 0.50 5.42 -4.31
N VAL A 85 0.66 5.19 -3.00
CA VAL A 85 0.97 3.87 -2.44
C VAL A 85 -0.25 3.35 -1.67
N ASN A 86 -0.98 2.43 -2.26
CA ASN A 86 -2.07 1.70 -1.64
C ASN A 86 -1.51 0.63 -0.70
N ASN A 87 -1.20 1.03 0.54
CA ASN A 87 -0.60 0.15 1.54
C ASN A 87 -1.59 -0.23 2.66
N ALA A 88 -2.61 0.57 2.93
CA ALA A 88 -3.60 0.23 3.94
C ALA A 88 -4.20 -1.16 3.71
N GLY A 89 -4.22 -1.97 4.75
CA GLY A 89 -4.78 -3.30 4.70
C GLY A 89 -4.97 -3.88 6.09
N VAL A 90 -5.85 -4.86 6.17
CA VAL A 90 -6.15 -5.60 7.41
C VAL A 90 -5.99 -7.09 7.17
N VAL A 91 -5.66 -7.80 8.24
CA VAL A 91 -5.73 -9.24 8.39
C VAL A 91 -6.59 -9.52 9.63
N ASP A 92 -7.23 -10.66 9.66
CA ASP A 92 -8.01 -11.10 10.84
C ASP A 92 -7.31 -12.23 11.60
N ALA A 93 -7.92 -12.74 12.65
CA ALA A 93 -7.47 -13.95 13.31
C ALA A 93 -7.46 -15.14 12.33
N SER A 94 -6.50 -16.07 12.50
CA SER A 94 -6.45 -17.29 11.69
C SER A 94 -7.75 -18.09 11.86
N ALA A 95 -8.34 -18.52 10.76
CA ALA A 95 -9.56 -19.33 10.75
C ALA A 95 -9.67 -20.14 9.45
N ARG A 96 -10.39 -21.24 9.49
CA ARG A 96 -10.84 -21.95 8.29
C ARG A 96 -12.03 -21.23 7.66
N LEU A 97 -12.27 -21.45 6.37
CA LEU A 97 -13.36 -20.79 5.65
C LEU A 97 -14.74 -21.03 6.29
N ASP A 98 -15.00 -22.24 6.77
CA ASP A 98 -16.27 -22.64 7.42
C ASP A 98 -16.50 -21.96 8.80
N GLU A 99 -15.51 -21.28 9.32
CA GLU A 99 -15.56 -20.47 10.54
C GLU A 99 -15.68 -18.95 10.27
N MET A 100 -15.57 -18.52 8.99
CA MET A 100 -15.58 -17.12 8.63
C MET A 100 -16.99 -16.58 8.41
N GLY A 101 -17.43 -15.65 9.28
CA GLY A 101 -18.72 -14.98 9.13
C GLY A 101 -18.69 -13.82 8.12
N ALA A 102 -19.87 -13.42 7.64
CA ALA A 102 -20.04 -12.35 6.65
C ALA A 102 -19.43 -11.01 7.09
N VAL A 103 -19.57 -10.64 8.36
CA VAL A 103 -19.00 -9.38 8.92
C VAL A 103 -17.48 -9.31 8.74
N ARG A 104 -16.78 -10.44 8.94
CA ARG A 104 -15.34 -10.53 8.70
C ARG A 104 -15.01 -10.31 7.22
N LEU A 105 -15.74 -10.98 6.31
CA LEU A 105 -15.55 -10.88 4.87
C LEU A 105 -15.81 -9.45 4.39
N GLU A 106 -16.91 -8.82 4.80
CA GLU A 106 -17.26 -7.45 4.46
C GLU A 106 -16.16 -6.45 4.91
N ARG A 107 -15.65 -6.58 6.14
CA ARG A 107 -14.55 -5.77 6.63
C ARG A 107 -13.28 -5.96 5.80
N MET A 108 -12.96 -7.21 5.44
CA MET A 108 -11.81 -7.56 4.62
C MET A 108 -11.93 -6.95 3.21
N TRP A 109 -13.07 -7.12 2.53
CA TRP A 109 -13.30 -6.56 1.19
C TRP A 109 -13.30 -5.04 1.21
N ARG A 110 -13.96 -4.44 2.18
CA ARG A 110 -14.06 -2.99 2.31
C ARG A 110 -12.68 -2.34 2.42
N THR A 111 -11.81 -2.84 3.27
CA THR A 111 -10.48 -2.24 3.46
C THR A 111 -9.50 -2.65 2.37
N ASN A 112 -9.40 -3.95 2.05
CA ASN A 112 -8.33 -4.47 1.19
C ASN A 112 -8.66 -4.41 -0.30
N ILE A 113 -9.92 -4.27 -0.69
CA ILE A 113 -10.35 -4.19 -2.10
C ILE A 113 -10.94 -2.82 -2.39
N THR A 114 -12.09 -2.47 -1.78
CA THR A 114 -12.78 -1.22 -2.08
C THR A 114 -11.87 0.00 -1.83
N GLY A 115 -11.12 0.02 -0.73
CA GLY A 115 -10.22 1.11 -0.40
C GLY A 115 -9.18 1.43 -1.48
N PRO A 116 -8.38 0.47 -1.95
CA PRO A 116 -7.45 0.67 -3.05
C PRO A 116 -8.12 1.15 -4.36
N PHE A 117 -9.33 0.68 -4.68
CA PHE A 117 -10.08 1.17 -5.84
C PHE A 117 -10.46 2.65 -5.70
N LEU A 118 -11.01 3.04 -4.55
CA LEU A 118 -11.38 4.43 -4.29
C LEU A 118 -10.17 5.36 -4.33
N CYS A 119 -9.08 4.98 -3.65
CA CYS A 119 -7.85 5.78 -3.66
C CYS A 119 -7.22 5.87 -5.06
N ALA A 120 -7.20 4.77 -5.81
CA ALA A 120 -6.68 4.77 -7.19
C ALA A 120 -7.54 5.63 -8.12
N ARG A 121 -8.88 5.60 -7.98
CA ARG A 121 -9.79 6.48 -8.72
C ARG A 121 -9.44 7.95 -8.50
N GLU A 122 -9.27 8.37 -7.25
CA GLU A 122 -8.91 9.75 -6.93
C GLU A 122 -7.51 10.13 -7.44
N ALA A 123 -6.56 9.20 -7.40
CA ALA A 123 -5.23 9.39 -7.94
C ALA A 123 -5.26 9.53 -9.48
N VAL A 124 -5.98 8.65 -10.19
CA VAL A 124 -6.13 8.72 -11.66
C VAL A 124 -6.76 10.04 -12.08
N ARG A 125 -7.83 10.50 -11.41
CA ARG A 125 -8.48 11.80 -11.69
C ARG A 125 -7.51 12.98 -11.65
N ARG A 126 -6.43 12.90 -10.85
CA ARG A 126 -5.43 13.95 -10.65
C ARG A 126 -4.18 13.78 -11.51
N MET A 127 -3.78 12.54 -11.75
CA MET A 127 -2.52 12.23 -12.43
C MET A 127 -2.69 12.07 -13.94
N SER A 128 -3.83 11.50 -14.39
CA SER A 128 -4.05 11.17 -15.81
C SER A 128 -3.99 12.42 -16.70
N THR A 129 -3.25 12.32 -17.80
CA THR A 129 -3.20 13.37 -18.81
C THR A 129 -4.55 13.56 -19.51
N ALA A 130 -5.42 12.55 -19.54
CA ALA A 130 -6.80 12.66 -20.03
C ALA A 130 -7.66 13.58 -19.16
N HIS A 131 -7.29 13.78 -17.89
CA HIS A 131 -7.94 14.69 -16.96
C HIS A 131 -7.15 16.00 -16.73
N GLY A 132 -6.12 16.27 -17.54
CA GLY A 132 -5.26 17.46 -17.41
C GLY A 132 -4.13 17.32 -16.39
N GLY A 133 -3.92 16.12 -15.84
CA GLY A 133 -2.80 15.79 -14.97
C GLY A 133 -1.45 15.73 -15.72
N ARG A 134 -0.39 15.43 -15.01
CA ARG A 134 0.99 15.41 -15.55
C ARG A 134 1.63 14.02 -15.54
N GLY A 135 0.80 12.99 -15.46
CA GLY A 135 1.24 11.62 -15.25
C GLY A 135 1.55 11.32 -13.77
N GLY A 136 1.84 10.08 -13.49
CA GLY A 136 2.15 9.63 -12.13
C GLY A 136 2.34 8.13 -12.01
N VAL A 137 2.36 7.65 -10.76
CA VAL A 137 2.54 6.24 -10.47
C VAL A 137 1.65 5.77 -9.33
N ILE A 138 1.10 4.58 -9.48
CA ILE A 138 0.36 3.87 -8.42
C ILE A 138 1.12 2.59 -8.09
N VAL A 139 1.42 2.37 -6.81
CA VAL A 139 1.97 1.11 -6.32
C VAL A 139 1.00 0.50 -5.31
N ASN A 140 0.49 -0.68 -5.63
CA ASN A 140 -0.39 -1.43 -4.76
C ASN A 140 0.42 -2.43 -3.91
N VAL A 141 0.21 -2.44 -2.59
CA VAL A 141 0.80 -3.45 -1.72
C VAL A 141 -0.14 -4.66 -1.66
N SER A 142 0.20 -5.65 -2.48
CA SER A 142 -0.45 -6.97 -2.51
C SER A 142 0.17 -7.90 -1.46
N SER A 143 0.34 -9.17 -1.76
CA SER A 143 1.00 -10.16 -0.89
C SER A 143 1.36 -11.42 -1.69
N ALA A 144 2.41 -12.12 -1.30
CA ALA A 144 2.68 -13.49 -1.77
C ALA A 144 1.51 -14.46 -1.47
N ALA A 145 0.66 -14.13 -0.50
CA ALA A 145 -0.56 -14.88 -0.18
C ALA A 145 -1.50 -15.01 -1.39
N SER A 146 -1.53 -14.02 -2.31
CA SER A 146 -2.33 -14.08 -3.53
C SER A 146 -1.99 -15.29 -4.43
N ARG A 147 -0.75 -15.80 -4.34
CA ARG A 147 -0.25 -16.92 -5.14
C ARG A 147 -0.49 -18.28 -4.49
N HIS A 148 -0.33 -18.39 -3.16
CA HIS A 148 -0.43 -19.68 -2.46
C HIS A 148 -1.71 -19.86 -1.64
N GLY A 149 -2.61 -18.86 -1.63
CA GLY A 149 -3.98 -18.98 -1.12
C GLY A 149 -4.12 -18.98 0.40
N SER A 150 -3.04 -19.11 1.18
CA SER A 150 -3.05 -19.15 2.67
C SER A 150 -4.10 -20.11 3.26
N PRO A 151 -4.12 -21.41 2.87
CA PRO A 151 -5.11 -22.36 3.36
C PRO A 151 -5.06 -22.49 4.89
N ASP A 152 -6.21 -22.76 5.50
CA ASP A 152 -6.41 -22.96 6.93
C ASP A 152 -6.06 -21.76 7.83
N GLU A 153 -5.69 -20.61 7.25
CA GLU A 153 -5.32 -19.42 7.97
C GLU A 153 -6.09 -18.16 7.50
N TYR A 154 -5.93 -17.79 6.19
CA TYR A 154 -6.34 -16.47 5.69
C TYR A 154 -6.78 -16.53 4.23
N VAL A 155 -7.65 -17.46 3.85
CA VAL A 155 -8.12 -17.57 2.45
C VAL A 155 -8.85 -16.30 1.99
N ASP A 156 -9.53 -15.60 2.89
CA ASP A 156 -10.17 -14.31 2.66
C ASP A 156 -9.13 -13.21 2.34
N TYR A 157 -8.09 -13.08 3.18
CA TYR A 157 -7.00 -12.16 2.91
C TYR A 157 -6.30 -12.47 1.59
N ALA A 158 -5.97 -13.73 1.33
CA ALA A 158 -5.34 -14.17 0.09
C ALA A 158 -6.19 -13.81 -1.13
N ALA A 159 -7.51 -14.05 -1.06
CA ALA A 159 -8.46 -13.67 -2.10
C ALA A 159 -8.49 -12.16 -2.31
N SER A 160 -8.47 -11.36 -1.22
CA SER A 160 -8.42 -9.90 -1.33
C SER A 160 -7.15 -9.42 -2.05
N LYS A 161 -6.00 -10.07 -1.81
CA LYS A 161 -4.74 -9.73 -2.48
C LYS A 161 -4.68 -10.22 -3.93
N GLY A 162 -5.35 -11.33 -4.25
CA GLY A 162 -5.59 -11.76 -5.63
C GLY A 162 -6.43 -10.75 -6.43
N ALA A 163 -7.44 -10.16 -5.79
CA ALA A 163 -8.22 -9.07 -6.40
C ALA A 163 -7.34 -7.84 -6.71
N ILE A 164 -6.41 -7.48 -5.82
CA ILE A 164 -5.46 -6.39 -6.03
C ILE A 164 -4.49 -6.68 -7.17
N ASP A 165 -4.03 -7.93 -7.31
CA ASP A 165 -3.19 -8.34 -8.44
C ASP A 165 -3.92 -8.13 -9.78
N THR A 166 -5.15 -8.63 -9.88
CA THR A 166 -5.98 -8.48 -11.09
C THR A 166 -6.31 -7.00 -11.36
N PHE A 167 -6.67 -6.25 -10.33
CA PHE A 167 -6.91 -4.80 -10.41
C PHE A 167 -5.69 -4.05 -10.96
N THR A 168 -4.49 -4.37 -10.46
CA THR A 168 -3.24 -3.77 -10.93
C THR A 168 -3.02 -3.99 -12.43
N LEU A 169 -3.23 -5.22 -12.90
CA LEU A 169 -3.09 -5.58 -14.32
C LEU A 169 -4.11 -4.86 -15.22
N GLY A 170 -5.35 -4.76 -14.76
CA GLY A 170 -6.43 -4.08 -15.48
C GLY A 170 -6.17 -2.57 -15.58
N LEU A 171 -6.00 -1.93 -14.43
CA LEU A 171 -5.80 -0.48 -14.36
C LEU A 171 -4.52 -0.04 -15.09
N ALA A 172 -3.43 -0.82 -15.01
CA ALA A 172 -2.20 -0.51 -15.74
C ALA A 172 -2.42 -0.38 -17.24
N LYS A 173 -3.24 -1.25 -17.83
CA LYS A 173 -3.58 -1.21 -19.26
C LYS A 173 -4.51 -0.06 -19.61
N GLU A 174 -5.45 0.24 -18.71
CA GLU A 174 -6.45 1.28 -18.88
C GLU A 174 -5.82 2.67 -18.96
N VAL A 175 -4.84 2.97 -18.09
CA VAL A 175 -4.23 4.30 -17.95
C VAL A 175 -2.83 4.44 -18.57
N ALA A 176 -2.32 3.41 -19.26
CA ALA A 176 -0.95 3.42 -19.79
C ALA A 176 -0.69 4.58 -20.77
N THR A 177 -1.66 4.89 -21.65
CA THR A 177 -1.56 6.00 -22.61
C THR A 177 -1.79 7.37 -21.96
N GLU A 178 -2.18 7.40 -20.70
CA GLU A 178 -2.49 8.60 -19.92
C GLU A 178 -1.31 9.01 -19.02
N SER A 179 -0.12 8.45 -19.27
CA SER A 179 1.11 8.70 -18.51
C SER A 179 1.04 8.28 -17.02
N VAL A 180 0.19 7.32 -16.69
CA VAL A 180 0.11 6.75 -15.35
C VAL A 180 0.60 5.30 -15.37
N ARG A 181 1.60 4.99 -14.53
CA ARG A 181 2.10 3.62 -14.34
C ARG A 181 1.43 3.00 -13.13
N VAL A 182 1.06 1.74 -13.21
CA VAL A 182 0.43 1.01 -12.09
C VAL A 182 1.11 -0.33 -11.90
N ASN A 183 1.66 -0.57 -10.71
CA ASN A 183 2.36 -1.80 -10.38
C ASN A 183 1.93 -2.30 -8.99
N ALA A 184 2.25 -3.55 -8.67
CA ALA A 184 2.10 -4.07 -7.32
C ALA A 184 3.41 -4.66 -6.81
N VAL A 185 3.62 -4.56 -5.50
CA VAL A 185 4.58 -5.37 -4.76
C VAL A 185 3.83 -6.48 -4.04
N ARG A 186 4.43 -7.68 -3.97
CA ARG A 186 3.94 -8.83 -3.21
C ARG A 186 4.93 -9.18 -2.10
N PRO A 187 4.81 -8.56 -0.91
CA PRO A 187 5.63 -8.93 0.22
C PRO A 187 5.40 -10.39 0.63
N GLY A 188 6.46 -11.06 1.02
CA GLY A 188 6.39 -12.35 1.70
C GLY A 188 6.10 -12.19 3.19
N ILE A 189 6.84 -12.92 4.02
CA ILE A 189 6.82 -12.73 5.47
C ILE A 189 7.74 -11.58 5.81
N ILE A 190 7.15 -10.48 6.26
CA ILE A 190 7.84 -9.25 6.64
C ILE A 190 7.65 -9.04 8.15
N ASP A 191 8.73 -8.73 8.83
CA ASP A 191 8.72 -8.44 10.26
C ASP A 191 8.06 -7.07 10.51
N THR A 192 6.78 -7.12 10.87
CA THR A 192 5.94 -5.94 11.14
C THR A 192 4.82 -6.31 12.11
N GLU A 193 4.18 -5.29 12.69
CA GLU A 193 3.10 -5.45 13.67
C GLU A 193 1.80 -6.07 13.08
N ILE A 194 1.70 -6.24 11.77
CA ILE A 194 0.51 -6.81 11.13
C ILE A 194 0.20 -8.23 11.63
N HIS A 195 1.24 -9.01 11.95
CA HIS A 195 1.10 -10.37 12.46
C HIS A 195 0.50 -10.39 13.86
N ALA A 196 0.95 -9.49 14.73
CA ALA A 196 0.39 -9.32 16.07
C ALA A 196 -1.06 -8.83 16.02
N SER A 197 -1.38 -7.92 15.09
CA SER A 197 -2.77 -7.45 14.86
C SER A 197 -3.71 -8.59 14.42
N GLY A 198 -3.20 -9.61 13.73
CA GLY A 198 -3.90 -10.84 13.36
C GLY A 198 -3.87 -11.94 14.43
N GLY A 199 -3.45 -11.60 15.66
CA GLY A 199 -3.40 -12.56 16.78
C GLY A 199 -2.27 -13.60 16.71
N GLN A 200 -1.27 -13.39 15.85
CA GLN A 200 -0.14 -14.31 15.66
C GLN A 200 1.21 -13.58 15.80
N PRO A 201 1.59 -13.12 17.01
CA PRO A 201 2.87 -12.43 17.22
C PRO A 201 4.08 -13.30 16.84
N ASP A 202 4.02 -14.62 17.02
CA ASP A 202 5.10 -15.57 16.75
C ASP A 202 5.13 -16.06 15.28
N ARG A 203 4.29 -15.49 14.40
CA ARG A 203 4.17 -15.95 13.00
C ARG A 203 5.50 -15.91 12.25
N VAL A 204 6.29 -14.88 12.44
CA VAL A 204 7.58 -14.68 11.78
C VAL A 204 8.51 -15.89 12.07
N GLU A 205 8.66 -16.26 13.33
CA GLU A 205 9.51 -17.38 13.73
C GLU A 205 8.96 -18.74 13.22
N ARG A 206 7.65 -18.93 13.31
CA ARG A 206 6.99 -20.17 12.87
C ARG A 206 7.15 -20.44 11.36
N VAL A 207 7.08 -19.39 10.53
CA VAL A 207 7.14 -19.54 9.07
C VAL A 207 8.54 -19.33 8.48
N ARG A 208 9.49 -18.85 9.26
CA ARG A 208 10.90 -18.68 8.86
C ARG A 208 11.52 -19.90 8.14
N PRO A 209 11.29 -21.15 8.60
CA PRO A 209 11.87 -22.32 7.94
C PRO A 209 11.38 -22.57 6.50
N VAL A 210 10.22 -22.01 6.11
CA VAL A 210 9.65 -22.19 4.77
C VAL A 210 9.97 -21.01 3.82
N VAL A 211 10.73 -20.02 4.29
CA VAL A 211 11.25 -18.94 3.44
C VAL A 211 12.59 -19.39 2.85
N PRO A 212 12.76 -19.47 1.53
CA PRO A 212 14.02 -19.92 0.90
C PRO A 212 15.26 -19.14 1.34
N MET A 213 15.13 -17.81 1.58
CA MET A 213 16.24 -17.02 2.12
C MET A 213 16.51 -17.25 3.62
N GLY A 214 15.77 -18.12 4.31
CA GLY A 214 15.96 -18.50 5.72
C GLY A 214 15.66 -17.41 6.74
N ARG A 215 15.06 -16.30 6.34
CA ARG A 215 14.69 -15.17 7.21
C ARG A 215 13.44 -14.46 6.75
N ALA A 216 12.80 -13.73 7.64
CA ALA A 216 11.82 -12.72 7.26
C ALA A 216 12.50 -11.55 6.52
N GLY A 217 11.76 -10.87 5.68
CA GLY A 217 12.15 -9.59 5.12
C GLY A 217 11.88 -8.46 6.13
N THR A 218 12.48 -7.29 5.89
CA THR A 218 12.21 -6.07 6.64
C THR A 218 11.25 -5.17 5.89
N ALA A 219 10.59 -4.25 6.61
CA ALA A 219 9.77 -3.22 5.98
C ALA A 219 10.58 -2.35 5.01
N ASP A 220 11.86 -2.09 5.31
CA ASP A 220 12.75 -1.30 4.45
C ASP A 220 13.08 -2.00 3.12
N GLU A 221 13.20 -3.34 3.11
CA GLU A 221 13.41 -4.09 1.86
C GLU A 221 12.20 -3.97 0.92
N VAL A 222 10.98 -3.95 1.47
CA VAL A 222 9.76 -3.71 0.68
C VAL A 222 9.67 -2.25 0.25
N ALA A 223 9.97 -1.31 1.15
CA ALA A 223 9.98 0.12 0.88
C ALA A 223 10.96 0.49 -0.25
N ALA A 224 12.13 -0.15 -0.32
CA ALA A 224 13.09 0.05 -1.39
C ALA A 224 12.51 -0.32 -2.76
N ALA A 225 11.79 -1.44 -2.87
CA ALA A 225 11.11 -1.84 -4.10
C ALA A 225 9.97 -0.87 -4.48
N ILE A 226 9.18 -0.41 -3.51
CA ILE A 226 8.11 0.57 -3.73
C ILE A 226 8.71 1.90 -4.23
N ALA A 227 9.75 2.41 -3.58
CA ALA A 227 10.39 3.66 -3.96
C ALA A 227 11.02 3.58 -5.36
N TRP A 228 11.66 2.47 -5.72
CA TRP A 228 12.16 2.25 -7.08
C TRP A 228 11.02 2.26 -8.10
N LEU A 229 9.91 1.57 -7.84
CA LEU A 229 8.73 1.60 -8.73
C LEU A 229 8.15 3.02 -8.88
N CYS A 230 8.28 3.87 -7.86
CA CYS A 230 7.86 5.27 -7.91
C CYS A 230 8.87 6.18 -8.63
N SER A 231 10.09 5.73 -8.92
CA SER A 231 11.15 6.52 -9.53
C SER A 231 11.07 6.53 -11.06
N ASP A 232 11.84 7.41 -11.70
CA ASP A 232 12.00 7.50 -13.14
C ASP A 232 12.80 6.30 -13.71
N GLU A 233 13.58 5.60 -12.88
CA GLU A 233 14.30 4.37 -13.26
C GLU A 233 13.35 3.23 -13.65
N ALA A 234 12.11 3.23 -13.12
CA ALA A 234 11.05 2.30 -13.47
C ALA A 234 10.12 2.82 -14.59
N SER A 235 10.57 3.78 -15.41
CA SER A 235 9.73 4.48 -16.41
C SER A 235 9.06 3.55 -17.45
N TYR A 236 9.62 2.37 -17.72
CA TYR A 236 9.03 1.37 -18.63
C TYR A 236 8.38 0.20 -17.89
N VAL A 237 8.13 0.34 -16.59
CA VAL A 237 7.51 -0.71 -15.74
C VAL A 237 6.08 -0.30 -15.40
N THR A 238 5.10 -0.98 -16.00
CA THR A 238 3.68 -0.88 -15.67
C THR A 238 3.02 -2.27 -15.81
N GLY A 239 2.05 -2.58 -14.98
CA GLY A 239 1.40 -3.89 -14.93
C GLY A 239 2.26 -4.99 -14.29
N ALA A 240 3.37 -4.66 -13.65
CA ALA A 240 4.21 -5.64 -12.98
C ALA A 240 3.66 -6.01 -11.60
N LEU A 241 3.75 -7.30 -11.28
CA LEU A 241 3.47 -7.87 -9.96
C LEU A 241 4.81 -8.35 -9.38
N PHE A 242 5.43 -7.52 -8.56
CA PHE A 242 6.82 -7.65 -8.13
C PHE A 242 6.93 -8.38 -6.80
N ASP A 243 7.47 -9.59 -6.79
CA ASP A 243 7.63 -10.38 -5.56
C ASP A 243 8.82 -9.86 -4.73
N VAL A 244 8.55 -9.50 -3.47
CA VAL A 244 9.55 -9.14 -2.44
C VAL A 244 9.36 -10.12 -1.29
N SER A 245 9.68 -11.39 -1.52
CA SER A 245 9.18 -12.49 -0.71
C SER A 245 10.26 -13.44 -0.19
N GLY A 246 11.54 -13.17 -0.46
CA GLY A 246 12.63 -14.07 -0.08
C GLY A 246 12.58 -15.44 -0.78
N GLY A 247 11.93 -15.50 -1.98
CA GLY A 247 11.78 -16.70 -2.79
C GLY A 247 10.50 -17.52 -2.53
N ARG A 248 9.62 -17.05 -1.64
CA ARG A 248 8.35 -17.71 -1.30
C ARG A 248 7.23 -17.38 -2.29
#